data_06a3a26e8c68ef5e600dcde70e78976e
#
_entry.id   06a3a26e8c68ef5e600dcde70e78976e
#
_cell.length_a   1.000
_cell.length_b   1.000
_cell.length_c   1.000
_cell.angle_alpha   90.00
_cell.angle_beta   90.00
_cell.angle_gamma   90.00
#
_symmetry.space_group_name_H-M   'P 1'
#
loop_
_entity.id
_entity.type
_entity.pdbx_description
1 polymer ?
#
loop_
_entity_poly.entity_id
_entity_poly.type
_entity_poly.pdbx_seq_one_letter_code
_entity_poly.pdbx_strand_id
1 'polypeptide(L)'
;MNHFYTPAACAVIISLYALYAVKGNPKNEGLVDITEINKMRGIKTEEIKAIETPNLSSFEIFYHYVLKNKNAWYVAWMDTFVYMVRFGLISWLPIYLLETKGFNKEQIGIAFWLFEWAAIPSTLLAGYISDKIFKGYRMPPAIGAMVIIFFMIIRYFTSNNLYMVIFFAAMAGCLVYIPQFLASMQTMEVVPAFAVGSCVGLHGFMSYVVGASLGTKA
;
A
#
# COMPACT_ATOMS: atom_id res chain seq x y z
N MET A 1 18.43 -24.10 -1.76
CA MET A 1 17.92 -23.80 -3.12
C MET A 1 16.40 -23.90 -3.24
N ASN A 2 15.70 -24.72 -2.46
CA ASN A 2 14.23 -24.89 -2.57
C ASN A 2 13.38 -23.67 -2.14
N HIS A 3 13.95 -22.73 -1.40
CA HIS A 3 13.19 -21.57 -0.88
C HIS A 3 12.69 -20.59 -1.95
N PHE A 4 13.28 -20.58 -3.13
CA PHE A 4 12.86 -19.72 -4.25
C PHE A 4 11.91 -20.44 -5.23
N TYR A 5 12.07 -21.74 -5.41
CA TYR A 5 11.26 -22.50 -6.38
C TYR A 5 9.82 -22.71 -5.92
N THR A 6 9.59 -22.91 -4.62
CA THR A 6 8.22 -23.09 -4.08
C THR A 6 7.36 -21.83 -4.26
N PRO A 7 7.78 -20.62 -3.83
CA PRO A 7 7.02 -19.40 -4.10
C PRO A 7 6.84 -19.11 -5.58
N ALA A 8 7.85 -19.39 -6.42
CA ALA A 8 7.76 -19.19 -7.86
C ALA A 8 6.72 -20.14 -8.50
N ALA A 9 6.70 -21.41 -8.12
CA ALA A 9 5.70 -22.36 -8.59
C ALA A 9 4.28 -21.96 -8.16
N CYS A 10 4.11 -21.53 -6.90
CA CYS A 10 2.82 -21.01 -6.42
C CYS A 10 2.38 -19.78 -7.21
N ALA A 11 3.29 -18.85 -7.50
CA ALA A 11 2.98 -17.66 -8.29
C ALA A 11 2.52 -18.02 -9.71
N VAL A 12 3.17 -18.98 -10.37
CA VAL A 12 2.76 -19.45 -11.69
C VAL A 12 1.37 -20.09 -11.65
N ILE A 13 1.10 -20.96 -10.67
CA ILE A 13 -0.21 -21.62 -10.52
C ILE A 13 -1.31 -20.57 -10.29
N ILE A 14 -1.08 -19.61 -9.39
CA ILE A 14 -2.04 -18.53 -9.10
C ILE A 14 -2.25 -17.65 -10.35
N SER A 15 -1.18 -17.35 -11.10
CA SER A 15 -1.29 -16.55 -12.34
C SER A 15 -2.11 -17.27 -13.40
N LEU A 16 -1.91 -18.58 -13.59
CA LEU A 16 -2.70 -19.39 -14.53
C LEU A 16 -4.17 -19.47 -14.09
N TYR A 17 -4.41 -19.66 -12.79
CA TYR A 17 -5.76 -19.63 -12.24
C TYR A 17 -6.43 -18.26 -12.43
N ALA A 18 -5.71 -17.17 -12.22
CA ALA A 18 -6.21 -15.81 -12.42
C ALA A 18 -6.57 -15.55 -13.90
N LEU A 19 -5.75 -16.00 -14.85
CA LEU A 19 -6.06 -15.92 -16.28
C LEU A 19 -7.36 -16.65 -16.64
N TYR A 20 -7.65 -17.76 -16.00
CA TYR A 20 -8.88 -18.50 -16.20
C TYR A 20 -10.08 -17.90 -15.50
N ALA A 21 -9.93 -17.49 -14.24
CA ALA A 21 -11.03 -17.09 -13.35
C ALA A 21 -11.37 -15.58 -13.43
N VAL A 22 -10.37 -14.72 -13.71
CA VAL A 22 -10.58 -13.27 -13.73
C VAL A 22 -11.02 -12.81 -15.12
N LYS A 23 -12.25 -12.33 -15.19
CA LYS A 23 -12.84 -11.78 -16.42
C LYS A 23 -12.64 -10.26 -16.46
N GLY A 24 -12.15 -9.76 -17.57
CA GLY A 24 -11.73 -8.36 -17.68
C GLY A 24 -12.87 -7.34 -17.77
N ASN A 25 -13.96 -7.69 -18.44
CA ASN A 25 -15.08 -6.75 -18.65
C ASN A 25 -16.43 -7.48 -18.53
N PRO A 26 -17.35 -6.96 -17.69
CA PRO A 26 -18.70 -7.53 -17.54
C PRO A 26 -19.46 -7.70 -18.86
N LYS A 27 -19.28 -6.78 -19.82
CA LYS A 27 -19.91 -6.87 -21.15
C LYS A 27 -19.52 -8.14 -21.92
N ASN A 28 -18.28 -8.59 -21.81
CA ASN A 28 -17.79 -9.77 -22.51
C ASN A 28 -18.41 -11.06 -21.97
N GLU A 29 -18.98 -11.01 -20.77
CA GLU A 29 -19.66 -12.13 -20.11
C GLU A 29 -21.20 -12.02 -20.17
N GLY A 30 -21.73 -11.09 -20.98
CA GLY A 30 -23.17 -10.88 -21.10
C GLY A 30 -23.83 -10.22 -19.89
N LEU A 31 -23.03 -9.67 -18.99
CA LEU A 31 -23.52 -8.92 -17.83
C LEU A 31 -23.79 -7.46 -18.20
N VAL A 32 -24.69 -6.83 -17.44
CA VAL A 32 -25.04 -5.42 -17.61
C VAL A 32 -23.82 -4.54 -17.33
N ASP A 33 -23.57 -3.57 -18.18
CA ASP A 33 -22.47 -2.62 -18.02
C ASP A 33 -22.62 -1.80 -16.74
N ILE A 34 -21.49 -1.46 -16.11
CA ILE A 34 -21.45 -0.60 -14.94
C ILE A 34 -22.12 0.75 -15.21
N THR A 35 -21.99 1.29 -16.42
CA THR A 35 -22.68 2.53 -16.84
C THR A 35 -24.20 2.40 -16.82
N GLU A 36 -24.73 1.26 -17.21
CA GLU A 36 -26.17 0.96 -17.17
C GLU A 36 -26.68 0.74 -15.74
N ILE A 37 -25.91 0.03 -14.92
CA ILE A 37 -26.21 -0.13 -13.50
C ILE A 37 -26.23 1.24 -12.79
N ASN A 38 -25.30 2.12 -13.09
CA ASN A 38 -25.23 3.46 -12.52
C ASN A 38 -26.43 4.33 -12.96
N LYS A 39 -26.89 4.21 -14.20
CA LYS A 39 -28.14 4.84 -14.67
C LYS A 39 -29.35 4.32 -13.90
N MET A 40 -29.44 3.01 -13.69
CA MET A 40 -30.54 2.40 -12.93
C MET A 40 -30.54 2.84 -11.45
N ARG A 41 -29.35 3.13 -10.89
CA ARG A 41 -29.19 3.66 -9.52
C ARG A 41 -29.45 5.17 -9.40
N GLY A 42 -29.80 5.84 -10.48
CA GLY A 42 -30.11 7.28 -10.48
C GLY A 42 -28.88 8.19 -10.34
N ILE A 43 -27.69 7.69 -10.63
CA ILE A 43 -26.46 8.48 -10.64
C ILE A 43 -26.53 9.46 -11.81
N LYS A 44 -26.26 10.74 -11.57
CA LYS A 44 -26.37 11.81 -12.55
C LYS A 44 -25.46 11.55 -13.75
N THR A 45 -25.95 11.90 -14.94
CA THR A 45 -25.26 11.69 -16.22
C THR A 45 -23.89 12.37 -16.28
N GLU A 46 -23.69 13.45 -15.55
CA GLU A 46 -22.39 14.14 -15.46
C GLU A 46 -21.33 13.32 -14.70
N GLU A 47 -21.74 12.59 -13.64
CA GLU A 47 -20.88 11.66 -12.91
C GLU A 47 -20.51 10.44 -13.77
N ILE A 48 -21.45 9.98 -14.61
CA ILE A 48 -21.22 8.86 -15.52
C ILE A 48 -20.22 9.24 -16.63
N LYS A 49 -20.31 10.46 -17.19
CA LYS A 49 -19.35 10.96 -18.19
C LYS A 49 -17.93 11.09 -17.64
N ALA A 50 -17.77 11.35 -16.34
CA ALA A 50 -16.45 11.35 -15.68
C ALA A 50 -15.83 9.95 -15.59
N ILE A 51 -16.61 8.88 -15.75
CA ILE A 51 -16.17 7.48 -15.74
C ILE A 51 -15.81 7.00 -17.16
N GLU A 52 -16.36 7.64 -18.21
CA GLU A 52 -16.04 7.28 -19.59
C GLU A 52 -14.57 7.59 -19.91
N THR A 53 -13.85 6.61 -20.47
CA THR A 53 -12.47 6.81 -20.92
C THR A 53 -12.46 7.78 -22.08
N PRO A 54 -11.77 8.92 -21.99
CA PRO A 54 -11.61 9.82 -23.12
C PRO A 54 -10.84 9.11 -24.26
N ASN A 55 -11.11 9.47 -25.50
CA ASN A 55 -10.33 9.00 -26.66
C ASN A 55 -8.94 9.64 -26.69
N LEU A 56 -8.19 9.44 -25.63
CA LEU A 56 -6.83 9.94 -25.44
C LEU A 56 -5.84 8.77 -25.41
N SER A 57 -4.65 9.02 -25.89
CA SER A 57 -3.53 8.09 -25.74
C SER A 57 -3.20 7.89 -24.25
N SER A 58 -2.69 6.71 -23.89
CA SER A 58 -2.23 6.43 -22.51
C SER A 58 -1.22 7.44 -22.00
N PHE A 59 -0.36 7.97 -22.90
CA PHE A 59 0.59 9.02 -22.56
C PHE A 59 -0.09 10.36 -22.27
N GLU A 60 -1.10 10.74 -23.03
CA GLU A 60 -1.87 11.97 -22.79
C GLU A 60 -2.64 11.90 -21.48
N ILE A 61 -3.24 10.74 -21.16
CA ILE A 61 -3.89 10.50 -19.87
C ILE A 61 -2.87 10.69 -18.74
N PHE A 62 -1.72 10.04 -18.83
CA PHE A 62 -0.67 10.17 -17.81
C PHE A 62 -0.20 11.62 -17.66
N TYR A 63 0.06 12.32 -18.76
CA TYR A 63 0.55 13.69 -18.71
C TYR A 63 -0.48 14.68 -18.13
N HIS A 64 -1.74 14.63 -18.61
CA HIS A 64 -2.75 15.59 -18.22
C HIS A 64 -3.37 15.34 -16.85
N TYR A 65 -3.65 14.07 -16.50
CA TYR A 65 -4.37 13.71 -15.29
C TYR A 65 -3.48 13.33 -14.12
N VAL A 66 -2.24 12.93 -14.38
CA VAL A 66 -1.29 12.52 -13.34
C VAL A 66 -0.19 13.57 -13.16
N LEU A 67 0.64 13.82 -14.19
CA LEU A 67 1.80 14.72 -14.04
C LEU A 67 1.42 16.18 -13.78
N LYS A 68 0.32 16.69 -14.36
CA LYS A 68 -0.17 18.05 -14.10
C LYS A 68 -0.99 18.17 -12.80
N ASN A 69 -1.38 17.08 -12.19
CA ASN A 69 -2.20 17.08 -10.98
C ASN A 69 -1.34 17.23 -9.72
N LYS A 70 -1.38 18.40 -9.12
CA LYS A 70 -0.63 18.69 -7.88
C LYS A 70 -0.99 17.73 -6.73
N ASN A 71 -2.26 17.35 -6.62
CA ASN A 71 -2.70 16.44 -5.56
C ASN A 71 -2.14 15.03 -5.74
N ALA A 72 -1.99 14.55 -6.99
CA ALA A 72 -1.33 13.29 -7.28
C ALA A 72 0.13 13.31 -6.80
N TRP A 73 0.86 14.41 -6.98
CA TRP A 73 2.22 14.57 -6.48
C TRP A 73 2.30 14.59 -4.95
N TYR A 74 1.37 15.26 -4.25
CA TYR A 74 1.35 15.23 -2.78
C TYR A 74 1.15 13.82 -2.24
N VAL A 75 0.23 13.06 -2.83
CA VAL A 75 0.02 11.65 -2.43
C VAL A 75 1.23 10.79 -2.78
N ALA A 76 1.85 10.99 -3.95
CA ALA A 76 3.04 10.27 -4.38
C ALA A 76 4.23 10.49 -3.42
N TRP A 77 4.49 11.73 -3.01
CA TRP A 77 5.53 12.04 -2.03
C TRP A 77 5.22 11.46 -0.66
N MET A 78 3.97 11.57 -0.20
CA MET A 78 3.56 10.97 1.06
C MET A 78 3.81 9.45 1.05
N ASP A 79 3.35 8.76 0.00
CA ASP A 79 3.55 7.32 -0.16
C ASP A 79 5.04 6.94 -0.21
N THR A 80 5.85 7.73 -0.91
CA THR A 80 7.30 7.56 -0.98
C THR A 80 7.94 7.61 0.41
N PHE A 81 7.57 8.57 1.26
CA PHE A 81 8.10 8.65 2.63
C PHE A 81 7.62 7.51 3.52
N VAL A 82 6.38 7.06 3.37
CA VAL A 82 5.87 5.88 4.07
C VAL A 82 6.66 4.63 3.69
N TYR A 83 6.90 4.43 2.40
CA TYR A 83 7.73 3.34 1.90
C TYR A 83 9.18 3.43 2.39
N MET A 84 9.75 4.63 2.47
CA MET A 84 11.08 4.85 3.03
C MET A 84 11.17 4.34 4.48
N VAL A 85 10.18 4.68 5.32
CA VAL A 85 10.11 4.18 6.70
C VAL A 85 9.95 2.67 6.72
N ARG A 86 9.04 2.12 5.92
CA ARG A 86 8.79 0.69 5.84
C ARG A 86 10.03 -0.10 5.41
N PHE A 87 10.65 0.26 4.29
CA PHE A 87 11.86 -0.42 3.81
C PHE A 87 13.04 -0.24 4.74
N GLY A 88 13.17 0.93 5.38
CA GLY A 88 14.16 1.14 6.42
C GLY A 88 13.97 0.16 7.59
N LEU A 89 12.76 0.02 8.09
CA LEU A 89 12.46 -0.94 9.16
C LEU A 89 12.74 -2.39 8.71
N ILE A 90 12.25 -2.80 7.55
CA ILE A 90 12.42 -4.17 7.03
C ILE A 90 13.90 -4.52 6.84
N SER A 91 14.71 -3.60 6.32
CA SER A 91 16.13 -3.85 6.04
C SER A 91 17.00 -3.82 7.29
N TRP A 92 16.76 -2.85 8.18
CA TRP A 92 17.64 -2.62 9.33
C TRP A 92 17.20 -3.34 10.59
N LEU A 93 15.91 -3.69 10.73
CA LEU A 93 15.39 -4.38 11.94
C LEU A 93 16.11 -5.70 12.22
N PRO A 94 16.28 -6.63 11.27
CA PRO A 94 16.99 -7.88 11.54
C PRO A 94 18.46 -7.67 11.89
N ILE A 95 19.14 -6.77 11.19
CA ILE A 95 20.57 -6.47 11.42
C ILE A 95 20.77 -5.88 12.80
N TYR A 96 19.97 -4.90 13.18
CA TYR A 96 20.02 -4.27 14.50
C TYR A 96 19.77 -5.26 15.63
N LEU A 97 18.79 -6.15 15.47
CA LEU A 97 18.48 -7.18 16.48
C LEU A 97 19.65 -8.16 16.64
N LEU A 98 20.28 -8.55 15.53
CA LEU A 98 21.40 -9.48 15.54
C LEU A 98 22.66 -8.86 16.15
N GLU A 99 23.08 -7.71 15.65
CA GLU A 99 24.38 -7.11 15.96
C GLU A 99 24.39 -6.34 17.28
N THR A 100 23.30 -5.61 17.56
CA THR A 100 23.26 -4.70 18.73
C THR A 100 22.59 -5.32 19.93
N LYS A 101 21.52 -6.09 19.71
CA LYS A 101 20.75 -6.71 20.82
C LYS A 101 21.17 -8.16 21.10
N GLY A 102 21.94 -8.79 20.22
CA GLY A 102 22.42 -10.17 20.39
C GLY A 102 21.31 -11.23 20.35
N PHE A 103 20.20 -10.93 19.67
CA PHE A 103 19.08 -11.87 19.56
C PHE A 103 19.42 -12.99 18.57
N ASN A 104 18.91 -14.19 18.83
CA ASN A 104 19.12 -15.32 17.93
C ASN A 104 18.21 -15.22 16.68
N LYS A 105 18.53 -16.01 15.65
CA LYS A 105 17.82 -15.98 14.37
C LYS A 105 16.33 -16.31 14.48
N GLU A 106 15.94 -17.16 15.43
CA GLU A 106 14.53 -17.51 15.65
C GLU A 106 13.75 -16.35 16.24
N GLN A 107 14.31 -15.65 17.20
CA GLN A 107 13.71 -14.45 17.81
C GLN A 107 13.52 -13.33 16.79
N ILE A 108 14.52 -13.13 15.93
CA ILE A 108 14.46 -12.18 14.81
C ILE A 108 13.38 -12.59 13.82
N GLY A 109 13.30 -13.88 13.49
CA GLY A 109 12.27 -14.43 12.60
C GLY A 109 10.86 -14.19 13.14
N ILE A 110 10.63 -14.38 14.44
CA ILE A 110 9.34 -14.11 15.08
C ILE A 110 8.99 -12.62 15.02
N ALA A 111 9.94 -11.73 15.32
CA ALA A 111 9.71 -10.29 15.26
C ALA A 111 9.32 -9.83 13.83
N PHE A 112 10.05 -10.33 12.83
CA PHE A 112 9.78 -10.03 11.43
C PHE A 112 8.44 -10.60 10.95
N TRP A 113 8.15 -11.85 11.34
CA TRP A 113 6.88 -12.50 11.01
C TRP A 113 5.69 -11.72 11.58
N LEU A 114 5.75 -11.33 12.85
CA LEU A 114 4.71 -10.53 13.49
C LEU A 114 4.58 -9.13 12.86
N PHE A 115 5.69 -8.51 12.46
CA PHE A 115 5.68 -7.24 11.74
C PHE A 115 4.85 -7.33 10.44
N GLU A 116 5.06 -8.37 9.62
CA GLU A 116 4.35 -8.54 8.35
C GLU A 116 2.88 -8.99 8.57
N TRP A 117 2.63 -9.91 9.50
CA TRP A 117 1.28 -10.39 9.78
C TRP A 117 0.36 -9.31 10.38
N ALA A 118 0.91 -8.37 11.10
CA ALA A 118 0.17 -7.23 11.64
C ALA A 118 -0.43 -6.33 10.54
N ALA A 119 0.04 -6.44 9.30
CA ALA A 119 -0.53 -5.74 8.15
C ALA A 119 -2.00 -6.08 7.89
N ILE A 120 -2.39 -7.35 8.07
CA ILE A 120 -3.74 -7.81 7.75
C ILE A 120 -4.81 -7.09 8.58
N PRO A 121 -4.79 -7.15 9.93
CA PRO A 121 -5.77 -6.44 10.73
C PRO A 121 -5.63 -4.91 10.60
N SER A 122 -4.43 -4.39 10.38
CA SER A 122 -4.20 -2.95 10.31
C SER A 122 -4.86 -2.30 9.09
N THR A 123 -4.81 -2.95 7.93
CA THR A 123 -5.44 -2.43 6.70
C THR A 123 -6.96 -2.42 6.81
N LEU A 124 -7.56 -3.44 7.43
CA LEU A 124 -9.00 -3.48 7.72
C LEU A 124 -9.41 -2.38 8.70
N LEU A 125 -8.64 -2.20 9.78
CA LEU A 125 -8.85 -1.14 10.75
C LEU A 125 -8.66 0.24 10.15
N ALA A 126 -7.68 0.43 9.26
CA ALA A 126 -7.44 1.69 8.57
C ALA A 126 -8.65 2.15 7.76
N GLY A 127 -9.26 1.25 6.98
CA GLY A 127 -10.49 1.53 6.24
C GLY A 127 -11.64 1.91 7.18
N TYR A 128 -11.89 1.08 8.20
CA TYR A 128 -12.94 1.34 9.17
C TYR A 128 -12.77 2.67 9.92
N ILE A 129 -11.58 2.96 10.41
CA ILE A 129 -11.26 4.22 11.11
C ILE A 129 -11.45 5.42 10.18
N SER A 130 -10.92 5.35 8.97
CA SER A 130 -11.05 6.41 7.97
C SER A 130 -12.51 6.69 7.63
N ASP A 131 -13.32 5.66 7.38
CA ASP A 131 -14.70 5.82 6.93
C ASP A 131 -15.64 6.21 8.08
N LYS A 132 -15.53 5.56 9.24
CA LYS A 132 -16.45 5.74 10.38
C LYS A 132 -16.08 6.93 11.26
N ILE A 133 -14.80 7.08 11.60
CA ILE A 133 -14.35 8.12 12.55
C ILE A 133 -14.04 9.41 11.82
N PHE A 134 -13.31 9.33 10.70
CA PHE A 134 -12.86 10.48 9.94
C PHE A 134 -13.76 10.80 8.73
N LYS A 135 -14.95 10.18 8.61
CA LYS A 135 -15.95 10.46 7.57
C LYS A 135 -15.39 10.41 6.15
N GLY A 136 -14.46 9.50 5.90
CA GLY A 136 -13.81 9.32 4.60
C GLY A 136 -12.55 10.18 4.39
N TYR A 137 -12.16 11.06 5.31
CA TYR A 137 -10.89 11.76 5.21
C TYR A 137 -9.72 10.79 5.47
N ARG A 138 -8.88 10.57 4.45
CA ARG A 138 -7.78 9.58 4.48
C ARG A 138 -6.54 10.09 5.21
N MET A 139 -6.26 11.40 5.13
CA MET A 139 -5.02 11.99 5.65
C MET A 139 -4.91 12.03 7.18
N PRO A 140 -5.94 12.41 7.96
CA PRO A 140 -5.80 12.50 9.42
C PRO A 140 -5.38 11.19 10.09
N PRO A 141 -6.01 10.02 9.80
CA PRO A 141 -5.57 8.76 10.40
C PRO A 141 -4.18 8.33 9.90
N ALA A 142 -3.80 8.64 8.66
CA ALA A 142 -2.47 8.37 8.14
C ALA A 142 -1.40 9.14 8.91
N ILE A 143 -1.60 10.45 9.13
CA ILE A 143 -0.68 11.30 9.91
C ILE A 143 -0.61 10.81 11.36
N GLY A 144 -1.75 10.50 11.98
CA GLY A 144 -1.80 9.97 13.33
C GLY A 144 -0.99 8.68 13.49
N ALA A 145 -1.13 7.76 12.54
CA ALA A 145 -0.35 6.53 12.52
C ALA A 145 1.16 6.80 12.42
N MET A 146 1.58 7.73 11.55
CA MET A 146 3.01 8.09 11.40
C MET A 146 3.61 8.70 12.67
N VAL A 147 2.86 9.53 13.38
CA VAL A 147 3.27 10.10 14.68
C VAL A 147 3.45 8.98 15.72
N ILE A 148 2.52 8.02 15.77
CA ILE A 148 2.64 6.89 16.71
C ILE A 148 3.83 6.00 16.34
N ILE A 149 4.06 5.72 15.04
CA ILE A 149 5.22 4.96 14.57
C ILE A 149 6.51 5.57 15.07
N PHE A 150 6.66 6.89 15.01
CA PHE A 150 7.86 7.57 15.50
C PHE A 150 8.16 7.23 16.96
N PHE A 151 7.15 7.25 17.84
CA PHE A 151 7.33 6.86 19.24
C PHE A 151 7.59 5.36 19.42
N MET A 152 6.95 4.51 18.62
CA MET A 152 7.19 3.06 18.64
C MET A 152 8.62 2.71 18.24
N ILE A 153 9.16 3.39 17.22
CA ILE A 153 10.56 3.21 16.80
C ILE A 153 11.53 3.62 17.91
N ILE A 154 11.30 4.76 18.58
CA ILE A 154 12.14 5.17 19.72
C ILE A 154 12.11 4.10 20.81
N ARG A 155 10.94 3.60 21.17
CA ARG A 155 10.79 2.55 22.18
C ARG A 155 11.43 1.23 21.76
N TYR A 156 11.35 0.87 20.48
CA TYR A 156 12.03 -0.28 19.91
C TYR A 156 13.54 -0.20 20.11
N PHE A 157 14.17 0.93 19.82
CA PHE A 157 15.62 1.11 20.00
C PHE A 157 16.06 1.19 21.46
N THR A 158 15.27 1.77 22.36
CA THR A 158 15.62 1.96 23.77
C THR A 158 15.33 0.73 24.63
N SER A 159 14.47 -0.17 24.20
CA SER A 159 14.11 -1.36 24.97
C SER A 159 15.16 -2.46 24.83
N ASN A 160 15.51 -3.11 25.97
CA ASN A 160 16.41 -4.27 26.01
C ASN A 160 15.67 -5.60 26.30
N ASN A 161 14.38 -5.53 26.61
CA ASN A 161 13.57 -6.72 26.85
C ASN A 161 13.06 -7.29 25.53
N LEU A 162 13.34 -8.57 25.27
CA LEU A 162 12.95 -9.28 24.05
C LEU A 162 11.45 -9.13 23.73
N TYR A 163 10.59 -9.35 24.71
CA TYR A 163 9.14 -9.28 24.49
C TYR A 163 8.68 -7.87 24.11
N MET A 164 9.26 -6.85 24.73
CA MET A 164 8.98 -5.44 24.39
C MET A 164 9.48 -5.08 23.00
N VAL A 165 10.66 -5.54 22.61
CA VAL A 165 11.20 -5.31 21.26
C VAL A 165 10.32 -5.95 20.21
N ILE A 166 9.91 -7.20 20.39
CA ILE A 166 8.98 -7.91 19.48
C ILE A 166 7.62 -7.17 19.41
N PHE A 167 7.09 -6.74 20.55
CA PHE A 167 5.85 -5.99 20.62
C PHE A 167 5.94 -4.66 19.84
N PHE A 168 7.00 -3.88 20.06
CA PHE A 168 7.17 -2.61 19.34
C PHE A 168 7.43 -2.82 17.85
N ALA A 169 8.13 -3.88 17.46
CA ALA A 169 8.29 -4.26 16.05
C ALA A 169 6.94 -4.59 15.41
N ALA A 170 6.12 -5.41 16.04
CA ALA A 170 4.79 -5.76 15.55
C ALA A 170 3.86 -4.53 15.46
N MET A 171 3.89 -3.65 16.47
CA MET A 171 3.13 -2.40 16.48
C MET A 171 3.59 -1.45 15.37
N ALA A 172 4.89 -1.33 15.14
CA ALA A 172 5.42 -0.54 14.03
C ALA A 172 4.98 -1.10 12.67
N GLY A 173 5.00 -2.43 12.52
CA GLY A 173 4.42 -3.11 11.35
C GLY A 173 2.94 -2.80 11.17
N CYS A 174 2.13 -3.01 12.20
CA CYS A 174 0.71 -2.69 12.17
C CYS A 174 0.45 -1.25 11.72
N LEU A 175 1.17 -0.29 12.28
CA LEU A 175 0.93 1.13 12.03
C LEU A 175 1.45 1.60 10.67
N VAL A 176 2.54 1.03 10.12
CA VAL A 176 3.10 1.48 8.83
C VAL A 176 2.21 1.12 7.64
N TYR A 177 1.43 0.06 7.77
CA TYR A 177 0.49 -0.33 6.71
C TYR A 177 -0.76 0.55 6.65
N ILE A 178 -1.11 1.25 7.74
CA ILE A 178 -2.24 2.19 7.76
C ILE A 178 -2.05 3.33 6.74
N PRO A 179 -1.00 4.17 6.83
CA PRO A 179 -0.79 5.25 5.87
C PRO A 179 -0.54 4.74 4.45
N GLN A 180 0.11 3.59 4.27
CA GLN A 180 0.31 2.98 2.96
C GLN A 180 -1.02 2.61 2.29
N PHE A 181 -1.93 1.96 3.01
CA PHE A 181 -3.25 1.62 2.51
C PHE A 181 -4.08 2.87 2.21
N LEU A 182 -4.07 3.85 3.11
CA LEU A 182 -4.83 5.09 2.93
C LEU A 182 -4.28 5.95 1.79
N ALA A 183 -2.97 5.94 1.53
CA ALA A 183 -2.37 6.59 0.36
C ALA A 183 -2.88 5.96 -0.94
N SER A 184 -2.96 4.64 -1.01
CA SER A 184 -3.51 3.94 -2.17
C SER A 184 -4.98 4.28 -2.40
N MET A 185 -5.78 4.38 -1.34
CA MET A 185 -7.18 4.81 -1.43
C MET A 185 -7.30 6.28 -1.88
N GLN A 186 -6.47 7.17 -1.32
CA GLN A 186 -6.43 8.58 -1.71
C GLN A 186 -6.07 8.75 -3.19
N THR A 187 -5.21 7.90 -3.74
CA THR A 187 -4.86 7.90 -5.16
C THR A 187 -6.09 7.72 -6.05
N MET A 188 -7.01 6.82 -5.66
CA MET A 188 -8.24 6.58 -6.42
C MET A 188 -9.22 7.77 -6.35
N GLU A 189 -9.12 8.60 -5.31
CA GLU A 189 -9.99 9.77 -5.10
C GLU A 189 -9.46 11.04 -5.78
N VAL A 190 -8.15 11.10 -6.05
CA VAL A 190 -7.46 12.28 -6.57
C VAL A 190 -7.49 12.36 -8.10
N VAL A 191 -7.61 11.22 -8.78
CA VAL A 191 -7.63 11.14 -10.24
C VAL A 191 -8.87 10.42 -10.74
N PRO A 192 -9.34 10.71 -11.97
CA PRO A 192 -10.44 9.97 -12.58
C PRO A 192 -10.13 8.47 -12.70
N ALA A 193 -11.17 7.62 -12.69
CA ALA A 193 -11.04 6.17 -12.67
C ALA A 193 -10.14 5.61 -13.81
N PHE A 194 -10.22 6.18 -15.00
CA PHE A 194 -9.40 5.79 -16.16
C PHE A 194 -7.90 6.13 -16.00
N ALA A 195 -7.54 7.06 -15.11
CA ALA A 195 -6.16 7.48 -14.85
C ALA A 195 -5.54 6.84 -13.59
N VAL A 196 -6.32 6.11 -12.79
CA VAL A 196 -5.89 5.49 -11.53
C VAL A 196 -4.67 4.58 -11.74
N GLY A 197 -4.71 3.70 -12.73
CA GLY A 197 -3.60 2.80 -13.02
C GLY A 197 -2.29 3.52 -13.29
N SER A 198 -2.34 4.60 -14.08
CA SER A 198 -1.18 5.45 -14.39
C SER A 198 -0.66 6.19 -13.15
N CYS A 199 -1.56 6.65 -12.28
CA CYS A 199 -1.21 7.34 -11.04
C CYS A 199 -0.56 6.37 -10.02
N VAL A 200 -1.13 5.18 -9.84
CA VAL A 200 -0.54 4.11 -9.00
C VAL A 200 0.84 3.71 -9.54
N GLY A 201 1.01 3.65 -10.86
CA GLY A 201 2.32 3.41 -11.49
C GLY A 201 3.37 4.45 -11.13
N LEU A 202 3.02 5.74 -11.13
CA LEU A 202 3.91 6.83 -10.68
C LEU A 202 4.29 6.67 -9.21
N HIS A 203 3.32 6.43 -8.33
CA HIS A 203 3.54 6.24 -6.90
C HIS A 203 4.47 5.04 -6.63
N GLY A 204 4.18 3.90 -7.26
CA GLY A 204 5.00 2.70 -7.15
C GLY A 204 6.43 2.95 -7.62
N PHE A 205 6.61 3.61 -8.78
CA PHE A 205 7.94 3.95 -9.29
C PHE A 205 8.74 4.78 -8.30
N MET A 206 8.17 5.87 -7.78
CA MET A 206 8.84 6.74 -6.82
C MET A 206 9.19 5.99 -5.52
N SER A 207 8.25 5.24 -4.97
CA SER A 207 8.41 4.49 -3.73
C SER A 207 9.46 3.39 -3.84
N TYR A 208 9.49 2.65 -4.95
CA TYR A 208 10.49 1.60 -5.17
C TYR A 208 11.89 2.13 -5.48
N VAL A 209 12.02 3.26 -6.19
CA VAL A 209 13.33 3.90 -6.41
C VAL A 209 13.97 4.29 -5.07
N VAL A 210 13.20 4.89 -4.16
CA VAL A 210 13.69 5.23 -2.83
C VAL A 210 13.95 3.98 -1.98
N GLY A 211 13.04 3.00 -2.01
CA GLY A 211 13.21 1.73 -1.31
C GLY A 211 14.47 0.97 -1.74
N ALA A 212 14.71 0.88 -3.05
CA ALA A 212 15.91 0.25 -3.59
C ALA A 212 17.19 0.96 -3.15
N SER A 213 17.19 2.30 -3.11
CA SER A 213 18.35 3.09 -2.68
C SER A 213 18.74 2.86 -1.21
N LEU A 214 17.78 2.51 -0.37
CA LEU A 214 18.01 2.16 1.04
C LEU A 214 18.52 0.73 1.20
N GLY A 215 17.98 -0.21 0.42
CA GLY A 215 18.37 -1.62 0.49
C GLY A 215 19.78 -1.91 -0.03
N THR A 216 20.30 -1.10 -0.96
CA THR A 216 21.66 -1.29 -1.51
C THR A 216 22.79 -0.85 -0.58
N LYS A 217 22.48 -0.19 0.53
CA LYS A 217 23.45 0.29 1.54
C LYS A 217 23.45 -0.54 2.83
N ALA A 218 22.59 -1.54 2.91
CA ALA A 218 22.51 -2.52 4.01
C ALA A 218 23.20 -3.82 3.61
#